data_182af9b7099f4dd3dfa8f895a290b933
#
_entry.id   182af9b7099f4dd3dfa8f895a290b933
#
_cell.length_a   1.000
_cell.length_b   1.000
_cell.length_c   1.000
_cell.angle_alpha   90.00
_cell.angle_beta   90.00
_cell.angle_gamma   90.00
#
_symmetry.space_group_name_H-M   'P 1'
#
loop_
_entity.id
_entity.type
_entity.pdbx_description
1 polymer ?
#
loop_
_entity_poly.entity_id
_entity_poly.type
_entity_poly.pdbx_seq_one_letter_code
_entity_poly.pdbx_strand_id
1 'polypeptide(L)'
;AEDGTAIEDTNTERTVKNTEGGAVVFGGLKYTKTGTYTYEMKETSAGGNGVTVDSRVYTVTVTVVDNGDGTLTASPAYSIDKKEAAPEFINTYKAEPVETTVSGTKTLTGQTLKEDQFDFELRLVEKNNAAVSGDAQTVLTAKNKADGSISFGTLKYTEAGTYVYEAKETSESGNGISVDTSIFTVTVEVEDNGLGQLVIKSQTVKKNGASAD
;
A
#
# COMPACT_ATOMS: atom_id res chain seq x y z
N ALA A 1 -7.45 -35.92 2.81
CA ALA A 1 -6.33 -36.52 2.11
C ALA A 1 -5.88 -35.57 1.00
N GLU A 2 -4.59 -35.26 0.90
CA GLU A 2 -4.03 -34.36 -0.12
C GLU A 2 -4.20 -34.90 -1.56
N ASP A 3 -4.45 -36.19 -1.68
CA ASP A 3 -4.69 -36.90 -2.96
C ASP A 3 -6.16 -36.89 -3.43
N GLY A 4 -7.05 -36.15 -2.76
CA GLY A 4 -8.47 -36.10 -3.09
C GLY A 4 -9.29 -37.29 -2.60
N THR A 5 -8.71 -38.24 -1.85
CA THR A 5 -9.44 -39.37 -1.28
C THR A 5 -10.45 -38.89 -0.24
N ALA A 6 -11.71 -39.34 -0.36
CA ALA A 6 -12.75 -39.03 0.61
C ALA A 6 -12.40 -39.62 1.99
N ILE A 7 -12.62 -38.86 3.05
CA ILE A 7 -12.48 -39.31 4.44
C ILE A 7 -13.87 -39.55 4.99
N GLU A 8 -14.02 -40.58 5.86
CA GLU A 8 -15.29 -40.83 6.54
C GLU A 8 -15.69 -39.65 7.45
N ASP A 9 -17.00 -39.49 7.66
CA ASP A 9 -17.67 -38.39 8.37
C ASP A 9 -17.36 -38.35 9.88
N THR A 10 -16.13 -38.24 10.22
CA THR A 10 -15.71 -38.05 11.58
C THR A 10 -15.37 -36.58 11.86
N ASN A 11 -15.19 -36.24 13.09
CA ASN A 11 -14.74 -34.89 13.49
C ASN A 11 -13.34 -34.65 12.91
N THR A 12 -13.29 -34.07 11.69
CA THR A 12 -12.08 -33.91 10.92
C THR A 12 -11.73 -32.45 10.74
N GLU A 13 -10.51 -32.11 11.08
CA GLU A 13 -9.88 -30.86 10.71
C GLU A 13 -9.09 -31.06 9.41
N ARG A 14 -9.24 -30.16 8.46
CA ARG A 14 -8.50 -30.14 7.21
C ARG A 14 -7.96 -28.76 6.92
N THR A 15 -6.70 -28.69 6.58
CA THR A 15 -6.05 -27.49 6.08
C THR A 15 -5.64 -27.72 4.63
N VAL A 16 -5.99 -26.78 3.76
CA VAL A 16 -5.62 -26.79 2.34
C VAL A 16 -5.09 -25.41 1.95
N LYS A 17 -4.31 -25.37 0.88
CA LYS A 17 -3.86 -24.12 0.28
C LYS A 17 -4.72 -23.79 -0.94
N ASN A 18 -4.88 -22.52 -1.24
CA ASN A 18 -5.45 -22.09 -2.50
C ASN A 18 -4.52 -22.44 -3.67
N THR A 19 -5.11 -22.68 -4.84
CA THR A 19 -4.37 -22.80 -6.10
C THR A 19 -3.91 -21.41 -6.60
N GLU A 20 -3.07 -21.36 -7.62
CA GLU A 20 -2.66 -20.14 -8.31
C GLU A 20 -3.89 -19.34 -8.83
N GLY A 21 -4.96 -20.02 -9.26
CA GLY A 21 -6.23 -19.40 -9.66
C GLY A 21 -7.16 -19.03 -8.50
N GLY A 22 -6.73 -19.14 -7.24
CA GLY A 22 -7.49 -18.77 -6.06
C GLY A 22 -8.48 -19.83 -5.55
N ALA A 23 -8.64 -20.96 -6.24
CA ALA A 23 -9.57 -22.00 -5.79
C ALA A 23 -9.09 -22.68 -4.50
N VAL A 24 -10.02 -22.91 -3.57
CA VAL A 24 -9.80 -23.64 -2.31
C VAL A 24 -10.64 -24.91 -2.33
N VAL A 25 -9.99 -26.08 -2.33
CA VAL A 25 -10.66 -27.38 -2.46
C VAL A 25 -10.27 -28.30 -1.30
N PHE A 26 -11.23 -28.61 -0.44
CA PHE A 26 -11.01 -29.47 0.73
C PHE A 26 -11.05 -30.97 0.43
N GLY A 27 -11.34 -31.37 -0.81
CA GLY A 27 -11.57 -32.77 -1.21
C GLY A 27 -12.93 -33.32 -0.73
N GLY A 28 -13.22 -34.57 -1.05
CA GLY A 28 -14.47 -35.22 -0.68
C GLY A 28 -14.56 -35.56 0.80
N LEU A 29 -15.74 -35.41 1.39
CA LEU A 29 -16.12 -36.02 2.68
C LEU A 29 -17.03 -37.23 2.36
N LYS A 30 -16.81 -38.36 3.06
CA LYS A 30 -17.64 -39.53 2.91
C LYS A 30 -18.51 -39.68 4.14
N TYR A 31 -19.82 -39.75 3.92
CA TYR A 31 -20.81 -39.94 4.99
C TYR A 31 -21.38 -41.34 4.92
N THR A 32 -21.48 -42.01 6.07
CA THR A 32 -21.99 -43.37 6.22
C THR A 32 -23.32 -43.42 6.94
N LYS A 33 -23.81 -42.25 7.44
CA LYS A 33 -25.07 -42.14 8.19
C LYS A 33 -25.81 -40.88 7.75
N THR A 34 -27.14 -40.94 7.82
CA THR A 34 -28.00 -39.77 7.68
C THR A 34 -27.81 -38.81 8.85
N GLY A 35 -28.05 -37.53 8.60
CA GLY A 35 -27.95 -36.51 9.63
C GLY A 35 -27.55 -35.14 9.09
N THR A 36 -27.38 -34.21 9.99
CA THR A 36 -26.86 -32.87 9.68
C THR A 36 -25.49 -32.70 10.32
N TYR A 37 -24.50 -32.41 9.50
CA TYR A 37 -23.12 -32.21 9.88
C TYR A 37 -22.75 -30.76 9.70
N THR A 38 -22.17 -30.14 10.72
CA THR A 38 -21.80 -28.71 10.68
C THR A 38 -20.29 -28.56 10.83
N TYR A 39 -19.70 -27.76 9.94
CA TYR A 39 -18.27 -27.44 9.92
C TYR A 39 -18.08 -25.93 9.91
N GLU A 40 -16.94 -25.49 10.40
CA GLU A 40 -16.45 -24.13 10.21
C GLU A 40 -15.39 -24.11 9.12
N MET A 41 -15.46 -23.11 8.24
CA MET A 41 -14.47 -22.86 7.23
C MET A 41 -13.95 -21.44 7.37
N LYS A 42 -12.64 -21.31 7.55
CA LYS A 42 -11.96 -20.02 7.77
C LYS A 42 -10.57 -20.02 7.17
N GLU A 43 -10.06 -18.85 6.90
CA GLU A 43 -8.65 -18.68 6.58
C GLU A 43 -7.80 -18.80 7.85
N THR A 44 -6.67 -19.49 7.74
CA THR A 44 -5.70 -19.68 8.84
C THR A 44 -4.31 -19.12 8.50
N SER A 45 -4.20 -18.41 7.36
CA SER A 45 -2.97 -17.73 6.96
C SER A 45 -2.58 -16.68 8.00
N ALA A 46 -1.29 -16.52 8.24
CA ALA A 46 -0.79 -15.38 9.00
C ALA A 46 -0.81 -14.15 8.09
N GLY A 47 -1.37 -13.05 8.57
CA GLY A 47 -1.19 -11.73 7.96
C GLY A 47 0.25 -11.25 8.12
N GLY A 48 0.52 -10.06 7.61
CA GLY A 48 1.83 -9.41 7.69
C GLY A 48 2.36 -8.99 6.32
N ASN A 49 3.47 -8.28 6.30
CA ASN A 49 4.04 -7.74 5.08
C ASN A 49 3.01 -6.97 4.21
N GLY A 50 2.18 -6.15 4.86
CA GLY A 50 1.12 -5.40 4.20
C GLY A 50 -0.17 -6.17 3.93
N VAL A 51 -0.20 -7.50 4.12
CA VAL A 51 -1.38 -8.32 3.90
C VAL A 51 -2.24 -8.38 5.16
N THR A 52 -3.50 -8.01 5.02
CA THR A 52 -4.57 -8.26 6.00
C THR A 52 -5.39 -9.43 5.50
N VAL A 53 -5.44 -10.50 6.29
CA VAL A 53 -6.18 -11.72 5.96
C VAL A 53 -7.66 -11.58 6.28
N ASP A 54 -8.47 -12.32 5.55
CA ASP A 54 -9.91 -12.40 5.78
C ASP A 54 -10.20 -13.13 7.09
N SER A 55 -10.89 -12.47 8.00
CA SER A 55 -11.26 -13.02 9.31
C SER A 55 -12.64 -13.66 9.36
N ARG A 56 -13.34 -13.71 8.23
CA ARG A 56 -14.69 -14.29 8.16
C ARG A 56 -14.65 -15.79 8.41
N VAL A 57 -15.69 -16.27 9.10
CA VAL A 57 -15.90 -17.70 9.37
C VAL A 57 -17.21 -18.12 8.72
N TYR A 58 -17.13 -19.05 7.78
CA TYR A 58 -18.30 -19.64 7.16
C TYR A 58 -18.73 -20.90 7.88
N THR A 59 -20.04 -21.07 8.07
CA THR A 59 -20.63 -22.32 8.49
C THR A 59 -21.00 -23.15 7.27
N VAL A 60 -20.51 -24.38 7.22
CA VAL A 60 -20.85 -25.35 6.19
C VAL A 60 -21.78 -26.40 6.83
N THR A 61 -23.02 -26.46 6.39
CA THR A 61 -23.98 -27.44 6.86
C THR A 61 -24.22 -28.48 5.77
N VAL A 62 -23.87 -29.73 6.05
CA VAL A 62 -24.08 -30.84 5.12
C VAL A 62 -25.26 -31.67 5.62
N THR A 63 -26.35 -31.73 4.84
CA THR A 63 -27.49 -32.57 5.13
C THR A 63 -27.37 -33.88 4.35
N VAL A 64 -27.38 -34.99 5.06
CA VAL A 64 -27.25 -36.34 4.49
C VAL A 64 -28.59 -37.07 4.65
N VAL A 65 -29.16 -37.51 3.54
CA VAL A 65 -30.45 -38.22 3.50
C VAL A 65 -30.28 -39.59 2.87
N ASP A 66 -31.14 -40.57 3.28
CA ASP A 66 -31.24 -41.90 2.67
C ASP A 66 -32.20 -41.83 1.47
N ASN A 67 -31.76 -42.32 0.32
CA ASN A 67 -32.54 -42.34 -0.90
C ASN A 67 -33.54 -43.50 -0.98
N GLY A 68 -33.45 -44.47 -0.03
CA GLY A 68 -34.31 -45.66 -0.02
C GLY A 68 -33.88 -46.76 -1.00
N ASP A 69 -32.77 -46.57 -1.67
CA ASP A 69 -32.18 -47.54 -2.62
C ASP A 69 -30.83 -48.09 -2.15
N GLY A 70 -30.47 -47.85 -0.90
CA GLY A 70 -29.19 -48.25 -0.31
C GLY A 70 -28.09 -47.23 -0.53
N THR A 71 -28.41 -46.02 -1.03
CA THR A 71 -27.45 -44.93 -1.21
C THR A 71 -27.82 -43.72 -0.35
N LEU A 72 -26.83 -42.87 -0.06
CA LEU A 72 -27.00 -41.62 0.65
C LEU A 72 -26.70 -40.44 -0.30
N THR A 73 -27.46 -39.36 -0.14
CA THR A 73 -27.15 -38.07 -0.80
C THR A 73 -26.74 -37.05 0.25
N ALA A 74 -25.60 -36.38 0.01
CA ALA A 74 -25.06 -35.32 0.87
C ALA A 74 -25.16 -33.96 0.14
N SER A 75 -25.82 -33.00 0.74
CA SER A 75 -26.07 -31.66 0.17
C SER A 75 -25.43 -30.59 1.09
N PRO A 76 -24.37 -29.90 0.67
CA PRO A 76 -23.77 -28.81 1.42
C PRO A 76 -24.56 -27.51 1.24
N ALA A 77 -24.68 -26.75 2.31
CA ALA A 77 -25.14 -25.36 2.31
C ALA A 77 -24.11 -24.51 3.08
N TYR A 78 -23.93 -23.28 2.62
CA TYR A 78 -22.94 -22.37 3.18
C TYR A 78 -23.64 -21.13 3.74
N SER A 79 -23.17 -20.65 4.88
CA SER A 79 -23.69 -19.44 5.49
C SER A 79 -22.63 -18.68 6.25
N ILE A 80 -22.84 -17.37 6.38
CA ILE A 80 -22.12 -16.48 7.29
C ILE A 80 -23.17 -15.70 8.10
N ASP A 81 -22.99 -15.58 9.40
CA ASP A 81 -23.95 -14.92 10.30
C ASP A 81 -25.40 -15.42 10.10
N LYS A 82 -25.56 -16.74 9.88
CA LYS A 82 -26.84 -17.42 9.60
C LYS A 82 -27.54 -16.97 8.30
N LYS A 83 -26.83 -16.25 7.40
CA LYS A 83 -27.33 -15.90 6.07
C LYS A 83 -26.62 -16.75 5.03
N GLU A 84 -27.37 -17.26 4.06
CA GLU A 84 -26.79 -17.99 2.94
C GLU A 84 -25.76 -17.13 2.20
N ALA A 85 -24.59 -17.66 1.97
CA ALA A 85 -23.50 -17.00 1.26
C ALA A 85 -22.52 -18.02 0.67
N ALA A 86 -22.16 -17.85 -0.58
CA ALA A 86 -21.04 -18.58 -1.17
C ALA A 86 -19.73 -18.19 -0.48
N PRO A 87 -18.88 -19.15 -0.10
CA PRO A 87 -17.61 -18.84 0.54
C PRO A 87 -16.65 -18.15 -0.43
N GLU A 88 -16.18 -16.97 -0.03
CA GLU A 88 -15.18 -16.19 -0.71
C GLU A 88 -14.27 -15.54 0.34
N PHE A 89 -12.96 -15.78 0.27
CA PHE A 89 -11.98 -15.16 1.15
C PHE A 89 -11.26 -14.05 0.40
N ILE A 90 -11.27 -12.84 0.97
CA ILE A 90 -10.70 -11.65 0.35
C ILE A 90 -9.64 -11.07 1.27
N ASN A 91 -8.37 -11.21 0.87
CA ASN A 91 -7.25 -10.57 1.53
C ASN A 91 -7.00 -9.20 0.90
N THR A 92 -6.56 -8.25 1.70
CA THR A 92 -6.18 -6.93 1.21
C THR A 92 -4.68 -6.71 1.41
N TYR A 93 -4.06 -6.00 0.48
CA TYR A 93 -2.68 -5.58 0.58
C TYR A 93 -2.60 -4.05 0.63
N LYS A 94 -1.77 -3.55 1.55
CA LYS A 94 -1.45 -2.13 1.64
C LYS A 94 -0.05 -1.98 2.22
N ALA A 95 0.81 -1.27 1.48
CA ALA A 95 2.12 -0.88 1.98
C ALA A 95 2.01 0.31 2.94
N GLU A 96 2.83 0.31 3.99
CA GLU A 96 3.00 1.43 4.90
C GLU A 96 3.69 2.60 4.19
N PRO A 97 3.29 3.85 4.47
CA PRO A 97 3.86 5.04 3.87
C PRO A 97 5.35 5.21 4.19
N VAL A 98 6.07 5.92 3.31
CA VAL A 98 7.45 6.35 3.53
C VAL A 98 7.53 7.88 3.56
N GLU A 99 8.49 8.40 4.29
CA GLU A 99 8.73 9.83 4.43
C GLU A 99 10.16 10.19 4.02
N THR A 100 10.34 11.39 3.45
CA THR A 100 11.64 12.01 3.19
C THR A 100 11.57 13.51 3.40
N THR A 101 12.71 14.18 3.38
CA THR A 101 12.80 15.64 3.44
C THR A 101 13.50 16.17 2.19
N VAL A 102 13.09 17.35 1.75
CA VAL A 102 13.83 18.14 0.76
C VAL A 102 14.45 19.33 1.47
N SER A 103 15.75 19.51 1.28
CA SER A 103 16.53 20.59 1.89
C SER A 103 17.48 21.21 0.88
N GLY A 104 17.97 22.39 1.19
CA GLY A 104 18.94 23.11 0.37
C GLY A 104 19.77 24.08 1.22
N THR A 105 20.59 24.86 0.53
CA THR A 105 21.45 25.87 1.15
C THR A 105 21.33 27.21 0.43
N LYS A 106 21.14 28.29 1.19
CA LYS A 106 21.22 29.67 0.71
C LYS A 106 22.58 30.26 1.08
N THR A 107 23.24 30.85 0.10
CA THR A 107 24.43 31.65 0.32
C THR A 107 24.15 33.10 -0.09
N LEU A 108 24.56 34.06 0.73
CA LEU A 108 24.53 35.47 0.43
C LEU A 108 25.96 36.00 0.37
N THR A 109 26.34 36.57 -0.78
CA THR A 109 27.69 37.17 -0.96
C THR A 109 27.65 38.67 -0.67
N GLY A 110 28.64 39.19 0.01
CA GLY A 110 28.80 40.61 0.31
C GLY A 110 28.11 41.11 1.57
N GLN A 111 27.24 40.28 2.17
CA GLN A 111 26.60 40.56 3.45
C GLN A 111 26.46 39.32 4.31
N THR A 112 26.29 39.49 5.62
CA THR A 112 25.92 38.39 6.52
C THR A 112 24.49 37.99 6.30
N LEU A 113 24.27 36.69 6.00
CA LEU A 113 22.94 36.12 5.87
C LEU A 113 22.24 36.15 7.24
N LYS A 114 20.98 36.54 7.24
CA LYS A 114 20.11 36.55 8.42
C LYS A 114 19.06 35.45 8.33
N GLU A 115 18.58 34.98 9.46
CA GLU A 115 17.45 34.08 9.53
C GLU A 115 16.21 34.71 8.90
N ASP A 116 15.40 33.89 8.21
CA ASP A 116 14.15 34.28 7.54
C ASP A 116 14.26 35.39 6.51
N GLN A 117 15.47 35.60 5.95
CA GLN A 117 15.72 36.70 5.02
C GLN A 117 15.21 36.40 3.59
N PHE A 118 15.17 35.13 3.19
CA PHE A 118 14.74 34.69 1.86
C PHE A 118 13.67 33.62 1.94
N ASP A 119 12.72 33.72 1.01
CA ASP A 119 11.59 32.81 0.86
C ASP A 119 11.83 31.82 -0.27
N PHE A 120 11.37 30.58 -0.06
CA PHE A 120 11.51 29.47 -1.02
C PHE A 120 10.20 28.73 -1.16
N GLU A 121 9.97 28.18 -2.34
CA GLU A 121 8.83 27.32 -2.66
C GLU A 121 9.32 25.99 -3.20
N LEU A 122 8.72 24.87 -2.77
CA LEU A 122 8.81 23.54 -3.35
C LEU A 122 7.42 23.16 -3.83
N ARG A 123 7.27 22.84 -5.11
CA ARG A 123 5.99 22.57 -5.78
C ARG A 123 6.03 21.24 -6.50
N LEU A 124 5.07 20.33 -6.25
CA LEU A 124 4.88 19.12 -7.04
C LEU A 124 4.37 19.51 -8.42
N VAL A 125 5.11 19.18 -9.47
CA VAL A 125 4.77 19.54 -10.87
C VAL A 125 4.42 18.33 -11.72
N GLU A 126 4.88 17.12 -11.32
CA GLU A 126 4.61 15.89 -12.07
C GLU A 126 4.54 14.68 -11.14
N LYS A 127 3.60 13.77 -11.40
CA LYS A 127 3.50 12.46 -10.77
C LYS A 127 3.31 11.39 -11.86
N ASN A 128 4.21 10.39 -11.91
CA ASN A 128 4.16 9.29 -12.87
C ASN A 128 4.05 9.74 -14.34
N ASN A 129 4.87 10.71 -14.74
CA ASN A 129 4.89 11.34 -16.06
C ASN A 129 3.60 12.10 -16.43
N ALA A 130 2.75 12.38 -15.46
CA ALA A 130 1.57 13.22 -15.63
C ALA A 130 1.74 14.55 -14.90
N ALA A 131 1.49 15.65 -15.59
CA ALA A 131 1.55 16.98 -14.98
C ALA A 131 0.52 17.12 -13.86
N VAL A 132 0.93 17.72 -12.75
CA VAL A 132 0.08 18.03 -11.61
C VAL A 132 -0.16 19.53 -11.56
N SER A 133 -1.43 19.95 -11.48
CA SER A 133 -1.81 21.36 -11.44
C SER A 133 -3.04 21.61 -10.57
N GLY A 134 -3.28 22.87 -10.23
CA GLY A 134 -4.43 23.29 -9.42
C GLY A 134 -4.36 22.74 -7.97
N ASP A 135 -5.50 22.40 -7.40
CA ASP A 135 -5.63 21.96 -6.01
C ASP A 135 -4.94 20.61 -5.70
N ALA A 136 -4.63 19.81 -6.73
CA ALA A 136 -3.86 18.57 -6.58
C ALA A 136 -2.37 18.83 -6.34
N GLN A 137 -1.90 20.07 -6.53
CA GLN A 137 -0.50 20.43 -6.43
C GLN A 137 -0.08 20.64 -4.97
N THR A 138 0.85 19.83 -4.48
CA THR A 138 1.50 20.06 -3.19
C THR A 138 2.45 21.24 -3.31
N VAL A 139 2.24 22.28 -2.50
CA VAL A 139 3.12 23.45 -2.41
C VAL A 139 3.59 23.61 -0.98
N LEU A 140 4.89 23.56 -0.78
CA LEU A 140 5.54 23.80 0.52
C LEU A 140 6.38 25.07 0.42
N THR A 141 6.39 25.86 1.48
CA THR A 141 7.22 27.07 1.59
C THR A 141 8.23 26.90 2.71
N ALA A 142 9.38 27.52 2.56
CA ALA A 142 10.45 27.53 3.55
C ALA A 142 11.16 28.89 3.56
N LYS A 143 11.85 29.16 4.65
CA LYS A 143 12.80 30.27 4.78
C LYS A 143 14.17 29.74 5.13
N ASN A 144 15.22 30.50 4.82
CA ASN A 144 16.56 30.15 5.23
C ASN A 144 16.77 30.40 6.73
N LYS A 145 17.62 29.57 7.34
CA LYS A 145 18.20 29.87 8.65
C LYS A 145 19.42 30.77 8.53
N ALA A 146 19.92 31.28 9.64
CA ALA A 146 21.12 32.13 9.68
C ALA A 146 22.38 31.41 9.15
N ASP A 147 22.46 30.07 9.28
CA ASP A 147 23.50 29.22 8.73
C ASP A 147 23.36 28.90 7.23
N GLY A 148 22.28 29.40 6.61
CA GLY A 148 21.94 29.18 5.22
C GLY A 148 21.10 27.92 4.96
N SER A 149 20.85 27.09 5.94
CA SER A 149 20.05 25.88 5.73
C SER A 149 18.60 26.23 5.39
N ILE A 150 18.01 25.47 4.46
CA ILE A 150 16.62 25.53 4.03
C ILE A 150 16.02 24.14 4.21
N SER A 151 14.83 24.04 4.79
CA SER A 151 14.11 22.78 4.91
C SER A 151 12.64 22.97 4.58
N PHE A 152 12.13 22.22 3.61
CA PHE A 152 10.72 22.22 3.23
C PHE A 152 9.85 21.30 4.11
N GLY A 153 10.44 20.71 5.15
CA GLY A 153 9.73 19.76 6.03
C GLY A 153 9.64 18.36 5.44
N THR A 154 8.70 17.59 5.94
CA THR A 154 8.54 16.18 5.59
C THR A 154 7.54 16.00 4.46
N LEU A 155 7.94 15.27 3.43
CA LEU A 155 7.08 14.74 2.37
C LEU A 155 6.71 13.31 2.72
N LYS A 156 5.42 13.00 2.67
CA LYS A 156 4.88 11.66 2.93
C LYS A 156 4.28 11.06 1.67
N TYR A 157 4.72 9.86 1.33
CA TYR A 157 4.22 9.11 0.18
C TYR A 157 3.40 7.92 0.63
N THR A 158 2.20 7.80 0.08
CA THR A 158 1.25 6.71 0.35
C THR A 158 1.09 5.74 -0.81
N GLU A 159 1.77 6.01 -1.93
CA GLU A 159 1.73 5.22 -3.16
C GLU A 159 3.13 5.18 -3.79
N ALA A 160 3.48 4.06 -4.42
CA ALA A 160 4.67 3.96 -5.24
C ALA A 160 4.53 4.85 -6.50
N GLY A 161 5.65 5.41 -6.96
CA GLY A 161 5.66 6.25 -8.14
C GLY A 161 6.85 7.20 -8.20
N THR A 162 6.89 7.98 -9.28
CA THR A 162 7.88 9.04 -9.49
C THR A 162 7.21 10.38 -9.24
N TYR A 163 7.79 11.18 -8.36
CA TYR A 163 7.32 12.51 -7.98
C TYR A 163 8.37 13.54 -8.36
N VAL A 164 7.99 14.53 -9.16
CA VAL A 164 8.87 15.59 -9.61
C VAL A 164 8.41 16.92 -9.02
N TYR A 165 9.32 17.56 -8.33
CA TYR A 165 9.12 18.86 -7.70
C TYR A 165 10.02 19.91 -8.36
N GLU A 166 9.54 21.15 -8.37
CA GLU A 166 10.36 22.34 -8.61
C GLU A 166 10.57 23.09 -7.30
N ALA A 167 11.83 23.38 -6.98
CA ALA A 167 12.22 24.25 -5.88
C ALA A 167 12.83 25.53 -6.43
N LYS A 168 12.42 26.68 -5.90
CA LYS A 168 12.93 28.01 -6.32
C LYS A 168 12.89 28.99 -5.16
N GLU A 169 13.72 30.03 -5.25
CA GLU A 169 13.61 31.21 -4.43
C GLU A 169 12.43 32.09 -4.91
N THR A 170 11.64 32.60 -3.99
CA THR A 170 10.46 33.45 -4.31
C THR A 170 10.60 34.87 -3.77
N SER A 171 11.73 35.20 -3.15
CA SER A 171 12.05 36.55 -2.69
C SER A 171 12.19 37.52 -3.88
N GLU A 172 11.98 38.79 -3.61
CA GLU A 172 12.19 39.84 -4.59
C GLU A 172 13.60 40.44 -4.50
N SER A 173 14.20 40.81 -5.62
CA SER A 173 15.43 41.55 -5.67
C SER A 173 15.23 43.00 -5.19
N GLY A 174 16.18 43.56 -4.46
CA GLY A 174 16.11 44.95 -3.98
C GLY A 174 17.16 45.23 -2.93
N ASN A 175 17.31 46.52 -2.58
CA ASN A 175 18.26 46.97 -1.56
C ASN A 175 19.70 46.47 -1.73
N GLY A 176 20.15 46.38 -2.96
CA GLY A 176 21.49 45.87 -3.32
C GLY A 176 21.61 44.34 -3.33
N ILE A 177 20.51 43.61 -3.18
CA ILE A 177 20.47 42.15 -3.24
C ILE A 177 19.87 41.70 -4.57
N SER A 178 20.56 40.77 -5.23
CA SER A 178 20.03 40.02 -6.39
C SER A 178 19.68 38.60 -5.92
N VAL A 179 18.45 38.17 -6.20
CA VAL A 179 17.98 36.81 -5.86
C VAL A 179 18.42 35.78 -6.90
N ASP A 180 18.55 34.51 -6.49
CA ASP A 180 18.82 33.42 -7.42
C ASP A 180 17.51 33.02 -8.14
N THR A 181 17.50 33.10 -9.46
CA THR A 181 16.35 32.74 -10.32
C THR A 181 16.42 31.30 -10.81
N SER A 182 17.35 30.51 -10.30
CA SER A 182 17.49 29.10 -10.68
C SER A 182 16.29 28.27 -10.25
N ILE A 183 15.95 27.30 -11.09
CA ILE A 183 14.95 26.28 -10.77
C ILE A 183 15.70 24.97 -10.50
N PHE A 184 15.43 24.39 -9.34
CA PHE A 184 15.91 23.07 -8.96
C PHE A 184 14.81 22.06 -9.16
N THR A 185 15.06 21.03 -9.96
CA THR A 185 14.15 19.91 -10.15
C THR A 185 14.56 18.79 -9.19
N VAL A 186 13.67 18.43 -8.26
CA VAL A 186 13.86 17.33 -7.31
C VAL A 186 12.99 16.16 -7.77
N THR A 187 13.60 15.03 -8.08
CA THR A 187 12.88 13.80 -8.45
C THR A 187 13.02 12.79 -7.34
N VAL A 188 11.90 12.31 -6.83
CA VAL A 188 11.81 11.27 -5.81
C VAL A 188 11.13 10.04 -6.41
N GLU A 189 11.85 8.91 -6.42
CA GLU A 189 11.29 7.61 -6.78
C GLU A 189 10.90 6.84 -5.54
N VAL A 190 9.65 6.45 -5.46
CA VAL A 190 9.07 5.65 -4.37
C VAL A 190 8.71 4.28 -4.93
N GLU A 191 9.12 3.24 -4.24
CA GLU A 191 8.91 1.84 -4.64
C GLU A 191 8.21 1.08 -3.50
N ASP A 192 7.34 0.13 -3.86
CA ASP A 192 6.82 -0.86 -2.92
C ASP A 192 7.83 -2.03 -2.88
N ASN A 193 8.35 -2.33 -1.69
CA ASN A 193 9.33 -3.41 -1.52
C ASN A 193 8.72 -4.82 -1.54
N GLY A 194 7.39 -4.94 -1.72
CA GLY A 194 6.66 -6.20 -1.68
C GLY A 194 6.56 -6.86 -0.30
N LEU A 195 7.04 -6.16 0.74
CA LEU A 195 7.03 -6.61 2.14
C LEU A 195 6.17 -5.69 3.02
N GLY A 196 5.22 -4.98 2.41
CA GLY A 196 4.29 -4.11 3.10
C GLY A 196 4.83 -2.73 3.44
N GLN A 197 5.89 -2.27 2.78
CA GLN A 197 6.47 -0.96 3.01
C GLN A 197 6.80 -0.26 1.69
N LEU A 198 6.50 1.03 1.64
CA LEU A 198 7.08 1.90 0.63
C LEU A 198 8.51 2.29 1.05
N VAL A 199 9.39 2.45 0.09
CA VAL A 199 10.78 2.87 0.29
C VAL A 199 11.16 3.97 -0.70
N ILE A 200 12.03 4.88 -0.29
CA ILE A 200 12.64 5.84 -1.22
C ILE A 200 13.74 5.11 -1.98
N LYS A 201 13.50 4.84 -3.25
CA LYS A 201 14.47 4.20 -4.13
C LYS A 201 15.59 5.17 -4.53
N SER A 202 15.21 6.40 -4.87
CA SER A 202 16.17 7.45 -5.23
C SER A 202 15.58 8.83 -4.95
N GLN A 203 16.48 9.79 -4.66
CA GLN A 203 16.18 11.22 -4.64
C GLN A 203 17.33 11.95 -5.37
N THR A 204 17.00 12.64 -6.44
CA THR A 204 17.97 13.36 -7.27
C THR A 204 17.60 14.81 -7.41
N VAL A 205 18.60 15.69 -7.56
CA VAL A 205 18.41 17.11 -7.75
C VAL A 205 19.14 17.56 -9.04
N LYS A 206 18.47 18.38 -9.85
CA LYS A 206 19.05 19.02 -11.03
C LYS A 206 18.84 20.51 -10.92
N LYS A 207 19.87 21.30 -11.27
CA LYS A 207 19.78 22.75 -11.37
C LYS A 207 19.63 23.15 -12.83
N ASN A 208 18.53 23.85 -13.20
CA ASN A 208 18.24 24.27 -14.58
C ASN A 208 18.42 23.12 -15.60
N GLY A 209 17.98 21.89 -15.23
CA GLY A 209 18.09 20.69 -16.04
C GLY A 209 19.43 19.95 -16.02
N ALA A 210 20.50 20.52 -15.47
CA ALA A 210 21.78 19.84 -15.25
C ALA A 210 21.86 19.23 -13.86
N SER A 211 22.62 18.13 -13.69
CA SER A 211 22.84 17.55 -12.35
C SER A 211 23.46 18.61 -11.42
N ALA A 212 22.89 18.76 -10.24
CA ALA A 212 23.47 19.58 -9.19
C ALA A 212 24.44 18.70 -8.39
N ASP A 213 25.70 19.14 -8.31
CA ASP A 213 26.74 18.53 -7.47
C ASP A 213 26.50 18.85 -5.99
#